data_1e0c5d6bbb1286282a505c23f5fcf231
#
_entry.id   1e0c5d6bbb1286282a505c23f5fcf231
#
_cell.length_a   1.000
_cell.length_b   1.000
_cell.length_c   1.000
_cell.angle_alpha   90.00
_cell.angle_beta   90.00
_cell.angle_gamma   90.00
#
_symmetry.space_group_name_H-M   'P 1'
#
loop_
_entity.id
_entity.type
_entity.pdbx_description
1 polymer ?
#
loop_
_entity_poly.entity_id
_entity_poly.type
_entity_poly.pdbx_seq_one_letter_code
_entity_poly.pdbx_strand_id
1 'polypeptide(L)'
;HERYDGKGYPDGLVGNEIPIYARIVAVADSYDAMNSRRIYRSALSAEMIEEELRKNRGTQFDPEITDLFLRLLKEGKVEVEEERLEAEDADGVADLERETGKFLSDVMATMRSQGDSENYDYLTGLSMRSKGEVVIAQLMQEHPGCLVFLDMDNLKKINDLFGHKAGDRALKLLGNLIADVTYGHVGCRFGGDEFVLFFQNVNEEEVTDKIAMLFQRFREDKEADAEIRCASLSAGMCMTSPGDTFESCYLNADKALYY
;
A
#
# COMPACT_ATOMS: atom_id res chain seq x y z
N HIS A 1 15.20 -13.10 -2.04
CA HIS A 1 16.27 -13.55 -1.11
C HIS A 1 17.52 -12.63 -1.18
N GLU A 2 17.30 -11.37 -1.59
CA GLU A 2 18.35 -10.36 -1.55
C GLU A 2 18.70 -10.02 -0.10
N ARG A 3 19.96 -9.63 0.12
CA ARG A 3 20.47 -9.18 1.41
C ARG A 3 20.94 -7.74 1.29
N TYR A 4 20.73 -6.95 2.33
CA TYR A 4 21.08 -5.55 2.34
C TYR A 4 22.55 -5.28 2.02
N ASP A 5 23.46 -6.22 2.37
CA ASP A 5 24.89 -6.18 2.11
C ASP A 5 25.30 -6.64 0.69
N GLY A 6 24.34 -6.94 -0.19
CA GLY A 6 24.58 -7.39 -1.57
C GLY A 6 25.06 -8.84 -1.72
N LYS A 7 25.04 -9.61 -0.64
CA LYS A 7 25.41 -11.05 -0.66
C LYS A 7 24.23 -11.98 -0.87
N GLY A 8 23.07 -11.41 -1.28
CA GLY A 8 21.87 -12.15 -1.61
C GLY A 8 21.82 -12.63 -3.04
N TYR A 9 20.66 -13.14 -3.46
CA TYR A 9 20.38 -13.61 -4.82
C TYR A 9 18.91 -13.31 -5.19
N PRO A 10 18.50 -13.22 -6.46
CA PRO A 10 19.26 -13.64 -7.66
C PRO A 10 20.21 -12.58 -8.22
N ASP A 11 19.95 -11.27 -7.96
CA ASP A 11 20.61 -10.17 -8.66
C ASP A 11 21.77 -9.55 -7.86
N GLY A 12 21.88 -9.86 -6.54
CA GLY A 12 22.91 -9.34 -5.66
C GLY A 12 22.76 -7.83 -5.40
N LEU A 13 21.51 -7.35 -5.34
CA LEU A 13 21.19 -5.94 -5.10
C LEU A 13 21.68 -5.47 -3.73
N VAL A 14 22.14 -4.21 -3.64
CA VAL A 14 22.72 -3.64 -2.42
C VAL A 14 21.86 -2.50 -1.89
N GLY A 15 21.58 -2.53 -0.60
CA GLY A 15 20.95 -1.41 0.10
C GLY A 15 19.61 -1.01 -0.53
N ASN A 16 19.52 0.22 -0.99
CA ASN A 16 18.30 0.80 -1.56
C ASN A 16 17.98 0.35 -3.00
N GLU A 17 18.87 -0.40 -3.64
CA GLU A 17 18.55 -1.08 -4.91
C GLU A 17 17.53 -2.19 -4.71
N ILE A 18 17.45 -2.77 -3.51
CA ILE A 18 16.41 -3.71 -3.14
C ILE A 18 15.10 -2.95 -2.92
N PRO A 19 14.00 -3.31 -3.62
CA PRO A 19 12.71 -2.67 -3.42
C PRO A 19 12.31 -2.65 -1.94
N ILE A 20 11.73 -1.53 -1.48
CA ILE A 20 11.41 -1.35 -0.06
C ILE A 20 10.54 -2.48 0.50
N TYR A 21 9.57 -2.95 -0.26
CA TYR A 21 8.70 -4.06 0.14
C TYR A 21 9.49 -5.36 0.39
N ALA A 22 10.45 -5.67 -0.48
CA ALA A 22 11.29 -6.85 -0.31
C ALA A 22 12.16 -6.74 0.95
N ARG A 23 12.64 -5.54 1.30
CA ARG A 23 13.38 -5.29 2.54
C ARG A 23 12.51 -5.46 3.79
N ILE A 24 11.25 -5.00 3.73
CA ILE A 24 10.28 -5.16 4.82
C ILE A 24 9.91 -6.64 5.00
N VAL A 25 9.57 -7.33 3.92
CA VAL A 25 9.23 -8.75 3.94
C VAL A 25 10.39 -9.58 4.48
N ALA A 26 11.64 -9.26 4.15
CA ALA A 26 12.82 -9.99 4.64
C ALA A 26 12.93 -9.97 6.18
N VAL A 27 12.59 -8.85 6.83
CA VAL A 27 12.56 -8.74 8.29
C VAL A 27 11.37 -9.52 8.88
N ALA A 28 10.18 -9.33 8.30
CA ALA A 28 8.95 -9.97 8.77
C ALA A 28 9.00 -11.50 8.64
N ASP A 29 9.40 -12.03 7.49
CA ASP A 29 9.56 -13.47 7.25
C ASP A 29 10.59 -14.11 8.19
N SER A 30 11.72 -13.40 8.42
CA SER A 30 12.73 -13.88 9.36
C SER A 30 12.22 -13.89 10.80
N TYR A 31 11.43 -12.88 11.20
CA TYR A 31 10.78 -12.85 12.50
C TYR A 31 9.79 -14.00 12.64
N ASP A 32 8.88 -14.19 11.69
CA ASP A 32 7.91 -15.28 11.70
C ASP A 32 8.61 -16.64 11.79
N ALA A 33 9.65 -16.84 10.96
CA ALA A 33 10.43 -18.07 10.98
C ALA A 33 11.11 -18.36 12.34
N MET A 34 11.48 -17.33 13.10
CA MET A 34 12.08 -17.46 14.45
C MET A 34 11.02 -17.63 15.53
N ASN A 35 9.86 -17.03 15.38
CA ASN A 35 8.78 -17.03 16.35
C ASN A 35 7.84 -18.22 16.22
N SER A 36 7.74 -18.83 15.02
CA SER A 36 6.89 -19.99 14.78
C SER A 36 7.50 -21.29 15.30
N ARG A 37 6.69 -22.15 15.93
CA ARG A 37 7.05 -23.55 16.22
C ARG A 37 7.12 -24.33 14.92
N ARG A 38 8.29 -24.87 14.58
CA ARG A 38 8.45 -25.82 13.45
C ARG A 38 8.63 -27.24 14.00
N ILE A 39 8.29 -28.25 13.19
CA ILE A 39 8.33 -29.68 13.57
C ILE A 39 9.67 -30.10 14.24
N TYR A 40 10.75 -29.39 13.94
CA TYR A 40 12.10 -29.69 14.41
C TYR A 40 12.74 -28.63 15.32
N ARG A 41 12.02 -27.53 15.68
CA ARG A 41 12.58 -26.44 16.49
C ARG A 41 11.49 -25.72 17.28
N SER A 42 11.73 -25.51 18.58
CA SER A 42 10.92 -24.63 19.41
C SER A 42 11.05 -23.19 18.93
N ALA A 43 10.01 -22.38 19.12
CA ALA A 43 10.10 -20.93 18.94
C ALA A 43 11.25 -20.37 19.79
N LEU A 44 11.96 -19.36 19.28
CA LEU A 44 12.96 -18.64 20.04
C LEU A 44 12.28 -17.71 21.05
N SER A 45 12.95 -17.40 22.17
CA SER A 45 12.42 -16.38 23.07
C SER A 45 12.47 -14.98 22.43
N ALA A 46 11.62 -14.07 22.89
CA ALA A 46 11.56 -12.70 22.36
C ALA A 46 12.95 -12.01 22.44
N GLU A 47 13.71 -12.23 23.50
CA GLU A 47 15.05 -11.67 23.68
C GLU A 47 16.03 -12.22 22.62
N MET A 48 15.95 -13.52 22.33
CA MET A 48 16.82 -14.16 21.32
C MET A 48 16.48 -13.67 19.91
N ILE A 49 15.19 -13.43 19.63
CA ILE A 49 14.74 -12.87 18.36
C ILE A 49 15.25 -11.43 18.20
N GLU A 50 15.10 -10.60 19.25
CA GLU A 50 15.64 -9.22 19.24
C GLU A 50 17.15 -9.22 18.97
N GLU A 51 17.90 -10.09 19.64
CA GLU A 51 19.34 -10.19 19.47
C GLU A 51 19.74 -10.59 18.04
N GLU A 52 19.05 -11.57 17.46
CA GLU A 52 19.33 -12.04 16.11
C GLU A 52 19.00 -10.97 15.04
N LEU A 53 17.88 -10.25 15.20
CA LEU A 53 17.55 -9.13 14.33
C LEU A 53 18.59 -7.99 14.41
N ARG A 54 19.05 -7.65 15.64
CA ARG A 54 20.08 -6.62 15.83
C ARG A 54 21.42 -7.02 15.23
N LYS A 55 21.81 -8.27 15.35
CA LYS A 55 23.07 -8.82 14.83
C LYS A 55 23.12 -8.76 13.30
N ASN A 56 21.97 -8.98 12.65
CA ASN A 56 21.86 -9.00 11.19
C ASN A 56 21.48 -7.62 10.58
N ARG A 57 21.37 -6.59 11.41
CA ARG A 57 21.10 -5.21 11.03
C ARG A 57 22.24 -4.66 10.16
N GLY A 58 21.91 -4.12 8.98
CA GLY A 58 22.87 -3.58 8.01
C GLY A 58 23.65 -4.63 7.22
N THR A 59 23.38 -5.93 7.46
CA THR A 59 23.95 -7.04 6.69
C THR A 59 22.87 -7.80 5.94
N GLN A 60 22.09 -8.60 6.61
CA GLN A 60 20.94 -9.28 6.01
C GLN A 60 19.76 -8.32 5.85
N PHE A 61 19.50 -7.49 6.85
CA PHE A 61 18.34 -6.62 6.95
C PHE A 61 18.69 -5.15 6.80
N ASP A 62 17.76 -4.39 6.25
CA ASP A 62 17.82 -2.95 6.22
C ASP A 62 17.85 -2.39 7.66
N PRO A 63 18.84 -1.52 7.99
CA PRO A 63 18.99 -1.01 9.35
C PRO A 63 17.81 -0.17 9.83
N GLU A 64 17.19 0.62 8.97
CA GLU A 64 16.06 1.48 9.34
C GLU A 64 14.80 0.65 9.60
N ILE A 65 14.54 -0.32 8.71
CA ILE A 65 13.40 -1.23 8.85
C ILE A 65 13.56 -2.11 10.10
N THR A 66 14.77 -2.60 10.35
CA THR A 66 15.06 -3.40 11.56
C THR A 66 14.83 -2.60 12.84
N ASP A 67 15.33 -1.35 12.90
CA ASP A 67 15.14 -0.48 14.07
C ASP A 67 13.67 -0.18 14.32
N LEU A 68 12.91 0.07 13.25
CA LEU A 68 11.47 0.30 13.33
C LEU A 68 10.72 -0.94 13.82
N PHE A 69 11.02 -2.11 13.25
CA PHE A 69 10.41 -3.38 13.64
C PHE A 69 10.65 -3.70 15.12
N LEU A 70 11.88 -3.54 15.61
CA LEU A 70 12.23 -3.72 17.02
C LEU A 70 11.51 -2.75 17.95
N ARG A 71 11.21 -1.53 17.48
CA ARG A 71 10.40 -0.56 18.23
C ARG A 71 8.96 -1.02 18.33
N LEU A 72 8.36 -1.46 17.21
CA LEU A 72 6.98 -1.96 17.18
C LEU A 72 6.79 -3.21 18.07
N LEU A 73 7.77 -4.11 18.09
CA LEU A 73 7.80 -5.24 19.02
C LEU A 73 7.75 -4.79 20.48
N LYS A 74 8.57 -3.79 20.86
CA LYS A 74 8.61 -3.25 22.24
C LYS A 74 7.32 -2.52 22.63
N GLU A 75 6.65 -1.91 21.67
CA GLU A 75 5.38 -1.22 21.88
C GLU A 75 4.18 -2.18 21.90
N GLY A 76 4.40 -3.49 21.74
CA GLY A 76 3.35 -4.50 21.69
C GLY A 76 2.39 -4.34 20.50
N LYS A 77 2.88 -3.72 19.42
CA LYS A 77 2.10 -3.49 18.18
C LYS A 77 2.24 -4.63 17.17
N VAL A 78 3.08 -5.60 17.46
CA VAL A 78 3.19 -6.85 16.70
C VAL A 78 2.54 -7.92 17.55
N GLU A 79 1.29 -8.25 17.25
CA GLU A 79 0.58 -9.35 17.91
C GLU A 79 1.04 -10.66 17.29
N VAL A 80 1.36 -11.62 18.13
CA VAL A 80 1.68 -12.99 17.74
C VAL A 80 0.54 -13.87 18.24
N GLU A 81 -0.28 -14.37 17.34
CA GLU A 81 -1.26 -15.40 17.71
C GLU A 81 -0.53 -16.70 18.05
N GLU A 82 -0.52 -17.06 19.34
CA GLU A 82 0.04 -18.34 19.83
C GLU A 82 -0.86 -19.55 19.56
N GLU A 83 -2.05 -19.40 19.01
CA GLU A 83 -2.99 -20.50 18.80
C GLU A 83 -3.70 -20.43 17.46
N ARG A 84 -3.24 -21.23 16.50
CA ARG A 84 -4.11 -21.90 15.51
C ARG A 84 -3.34 -22.93 14.68
N LEU A 85 -3.11 -24.08 15.28
CA LEU A 85 -2.85 -25.31 14.54
C LEU A 85 -3.94 -26.32 14.90
N GLU A 86 -5.15 -26.09 14.42
CA GLU A 86 -6.19 -27.12 14.22
C GLU A 86 -7.39 -26.44 13.52
N ALA A 87 -7.29 -26.24 12.22
CA ALA A 87 -8.41 -26.26 11.27
C ALA A 87 -7.89 -25.97 9.87
N GLU A 88 -7.96 -26.95 9.01
CA GLU A 88 -7.92 -26.79 7.56
C GLU A 88 -9.16 -26.03 7.14
N ASP A 89 -9.03 -24.73 6.83
CA ASP A 89 -10.07 -23.99 6.13
C ASP A 89 -9.45 -22.84 5.32
N ALA A 90 -9.97 -22.67 4.10
CA ALA A 90 -9.54 -21.67 3.12
C ALA A 90 -9.66 -20.20 3.58
N ASP A 91 -10.28 -19.93 4.73
CA ASP A 91 -10.42 -18.60 5.34
C ASP A 91 -9.14 -18.10 6.03
N GLY A 92 -8.24 -19.00 6.46
CA GLY A 92 -7.01 -18.61 7.17
C GLY A 92 -5.99 -17.86 6.32
N VAL A 93 -6.00 -18.05 5.00
CA VAL A 93 -5.09 -17.34 4.07
C VAL A 93 -5.53 -15.89 3.88
N ALA A 94 -6.84 -15.65 3.81
CA ALA A 94 -7.39 -14.30 3.66
C ALA A 94 -7.17 -13.42 4.90
N ASP A 95 -7.21 -14.00 6.10
CA ASP A 95 -6.92 -13.28 7.35
C ASP A 95 -5.43 -12.98 7.50
N LEU A 96 -4.55 -13.90 7.12
CA LEU A 96 -3.09 -13.68 7.14
C LEU A 96 -2.67 -12.59 6.14
N GLU A 97 -3.28 -12.57 4.94
CA GLU A 97 -3.07 -11.49 3.96
C GLU A 97 -3.56 -10.14 4.48
N ARG A 98 -4.67 -10.12 5.22
CA ARG A 98 -5.25 -8.91 5.81
C ARG A 98 -4.40 -8.34 6.94
N GLU A 99 -3.84 -9.19 7.80
CA GLU A 99 -2.97 -8.79 8.92
C GLU A 99 -1.58 -8.36 8.43
N THR A 100 -1.02 -9.09 7.47
CA THR A 100 0.23 -8.70 6.80
C THR A 100 0.08 -7.37 6.07
N GLY A 101 -1.07 -7.16 5.41
CA GLY A 101 -1.42 -5.89 4.76
C GLY A 101 -1.54 -4.74 5.75
N LYS A 102 -2.17 -4.95 6.91
CA LYS A 102 -2.30 -3.95 7.97
C LYS A 102 -0.93 -3.60 8.59
N PHE A 103 -0.12 -4.61 8.92
CA PHE A 103 1.24 -4.41 9.41
C PHE A 103 2.11 -3.62 8.42
N LEU A 104 2.09 -4.00 7.13
CA LEU A 104 2.77 -3.27 6.07
C LEU A 104 2.27 -1.82 5.98
N SER A 105 0.96 -1.60 6.10
CA SER A 105 0.37 -0.26 6.12
C SER A 105 0.86 0.58 7.29
N ASP A 106 0.93 0.03 8.50
CA ASP A 106 1.37 0.73 9.72
C ASP A 106 2.88 1.02 9.70
N VAL A 107 3.70 0.07 9.22
CA VAL A 107 5.14 0.28 8.98
C VAL A 107 5.35 1.39 7.95
N MET A 108 4.62 1.35 6.83
CA MET A 108 4.71 2.37 5.79
C MET A 108 4.23 3.74 6.27
N ALA A 109 3.16 3.81 7.07
CA ALA A 109 2.68 5.05 7.68
C ALA A 109 3.74 5.65 8.62
N THR A 110 4.44 4.82 9.39
CA THR A 110 5.48 5.26 10.32
C THR A 110 6.77 5.67 9.60
N MET A 111 7.17 4.96 8.54
CA MET A 111 8.32 5.36 7.71
C MET A 111 8.05 6.66 6.92
N ARG A 112 6.81 6.87 6.46
CA ARG A 112 6.35 8.13 5.86
C ARG A 112 6.51 9.33 6.80
N SER A 113 6.40 9.12 8.12
CA SER A 113 6.50 10.20 9.11
C SER A 113 7.95 10.63 9.43
N GLN A 114 8.98 9.87 9.04
CA GLN A 114 10.37 10.11 9.46
C GLN A 114 11.32 10.71 8.42
N GLY A 115 10.94 10.79 7.14
CA GLY A 115 11.89 11.28 6.14
C GLY A 115 11.32 11.89 4.87
N ASP A 116 10.04 11.69 4.57
CA ASP A 116 9.47 12.05 3.27
C ASP A 116 8.08 12.71 3.39
N SER A 117 7.85 13.47 4.47
CA SER A 117 6.54 14.11 4.73
C SER A 117 6.05 15.03 3.61
N GLU A 118 6.96 15.51 2.76
CA GLU A 118 6.65 16.36 1.61
C GLU A 118 6.12 15.59 0.38
N ASN A 119 6.24 14.28 0.37
CA ASN A 119 5.91 13.43 -0.80
C ASN A 119 4.60 12.64 -0.66
N TYR A 120 3.98 12.63 0.53
CA TYR A 120 2.75 11.89 0.81
C TYR A 120 1.66 12.76 1.42
N ASP A 121 0.43 12.57 0.98
CA ASP A 121 -0.74 13.22 1.56
C ASP A 121 -1.02 12.68 2.97
N TYR A 122 -1.00 13.56 3.97
CA TYR A 122 -1.12 13.18 5.38
C TYR A 122 -2.47 12.56 5.73
N LEU A 123 -3.53 12.89 4.97
CA LEU A 123 -4.89 12.43 5.23
C LEU A 123 -5.12 11.03 4.69
N THR A 124 -4.73 10.78 3.44
CA THR A 124 -4.98 9.53 2.72
C THR A 124 -3.80 8.57 2.73
N GLY A 125 -2.61 9.05 3.07
CA GLY A 125 -1.37 8.28 3.03
C GLY A 125 -0.88 7.92 1.62
N LEU A 126 -1.57 8.37 0.57
CA LEU A 126 -1.15 8.17 -0.82
C LEU A 126 -0.04 9.14 -1.22
N SER A 127 0.66 8.85 -2.30
CA SER A 127 1.63 9.79 -2.88
C SER A 127 0.94 11.10 -3.27
N MET A 128 1.61 12.24 -3.04
CA MET A 128 1.16 13.52 -3.55
C MET A 128 1.40 13.63 -5.06
N ARG A 129 0.69 14.56 -5.72
CA ARG A 129 0.77 14.82 -7.15
C ARG A 129 2.21 14.92 -7.65
N SER A 130 3.05 15.73 -7.00
CA SER A 130 4.42 16.01 -7.44
C SER A 130 5.28 14.74 -7.57
N LYS A 131 5.17 13.84 -6.59
CA LYS A 131 5.90 12.55 -6.62
C LYS A 131 5.22 11.55 -7.55
N GLY A 132 3.89 11.44 -7.47
CA GLY A 132 3.12 10.49 -8.25
C GLY A 132 3.27 10.69 -9.75
N GLU A 133 3.20 11.93 -10.23
CA GLU A 133 3.36 12.28 -11.64
C GLU A 133 4.73 11.84 -12.17
N VAL A 134 5.81 12.10 -11.43
CA VAL A 134 7.16 11.68 -11.81
C VAL A 134 7.31 10.16 -11.87
N VAL A 135 6.81 9.46 -10.85
CA VAL A 135 6.91 8.00 -10.79
C VAL A 135 6.07 7.34 -11.90
N ILE A 136 4.84 7.80 -12.11
CA ILE A 136 3.97 7.27 -13.16
C ILE A 136 4.58 7.53 -14.54
N ALA A 137 5.06 8.76 -14.80
CA ALA A 137 5.70 9.11 -16.07
C ALA A 137 6.91 8.22 -16.36
N GLN A 138 7.72 7.89 -15.36
CA GLN A 138 8.85 6.98 -15.51
C GLN A 138 8.38 5.55 -15.82
N LEU A 139 7.42 5.02 -15.07
CA LEU A 139 6.89 3.66 -15.29
C LEU A 139 6.25 3.50 -16.67
N MET A 140 5.55 4.52 -17.17
CA MET A 140 4.94 4.53 -18.51
C MET A 140 5.96 4.46 -19.65
N GLN A 141 7.22 4.86 -19.44
CA GLN A 141 8.26 4.70 -20.45
C GLN A 141 8.72 3.24 -20.57
N GLU A 142 8.63 2.48 -19.50
CA GLU A 142 9.20 1.12 -19.42
C GLU A 142 8.13 0.03 -19.54
N HIS A 143 6.90 0.34 -19.12
CA HIS A 143 5.82 -0.64 -19.00
C HIS A 143 4.52 -0.17 -19.66
N PRO A 144 3.84 -1.05 -20.43
CA PRO A 144 2.45 -0.83 -20.77
C PRO A 144 1.58 -0.89 -19.51
N GLY A 145 0.42 -0.24 -19.53
CA GLY A 145 -0.46 -0.25 -18.36
C GLY A 145 -1.76 0.49 -18.57
N CYS A 146 -2.36 0.94 -17.48
CA CYS A 146 -3.56 1.74 -17.50
C CYS A 146 -3.46 2.88 -16.50
N LEU A 147 -3.68 4.11 -16.94
CA LEU A 147 -3.85 5.27 -16.09
C LEU A 147 -5.35 5.48 -15.82
N VAL A 148 -5.69 5.59 -14.53
CA VAL A 148 -7.06 5.84 -14.08
C VAL A 148 -7.09 7.19 -13.40
N PHE A 149 -7.97 8.07 -13.86
CA PHE A 149 -8.37 9.28 -13.15
C PHE A 149 -9.64 8.97 -12.37
N LEU A 150 -9.65 9.28 -11.07
CA LEU A 150 -10.76 9.00 -10.17
C LEU A 150 -11.10 10.25 -9.38
N ASP A 151 -12.37 10.55 -9.28
CA ASP A 151 -12.92 11.70 -8.56
C ASP A 151 -13.96 11.27 -7.51
N MET A 152 -13.96 11.93 -6.35
CA MET A 152 -14.98 11.74 -5.32
C MET A 152 -16.09 12.75 -5.46
N ASP A 153 -17.21 12.34 -6.01
CA ASP A 153 -18.39 13.17 -6.14
C ASP A 153 -18.99 13.55 -4.77
N ASN A 154 -19.59 14.74 -4.73
CA ASN A 154 -20.29 15.28 -3.56
C ASN A 154 -19.44 15.60 -2.33
N LEU A 155 -18.10 15.60 -2.41
CA LEU A 155 -17.25 15.96 -1.28
C LEU A 155 -17.59 17.36 -0.73
N LYS A 156 -17.81 18.36 -1.62
CA LYS A 156 -18.22 19.69 -1.22
C LYS A 156 -19.55 19.69 -0.47
N LYS A 157 -20.53 18.92 -0.93
CA LYS A 157 -21.83 18.80 -0.26
C LYS A 157 -21.70 18.17 1.13
N ILE A 158 -20.83 17.19 1.30
CA ILE A 158 -20.53 16.58 2.61
C ILE A 158 -19.93 17.65 3.54
N ASN A 159 -18.92 18.39 3.07
CA ASN A 159 -18.29 19.45 3.84
C ASN A 159 -19.28 20.55 4.25
N ASP A 160 -20.16 20.96 3.34
CA ASP A 160 -21.14 22.01 3.60
C ASP A 160 -22.22 21.57 4.61
N LEU A 161 -22.63 20.30 4.60
CA LEU A 161 -23.68 19.75 5.47
C LEU A 161 -23.16 19.27 6.82
N PHE A 162 -22.00 18.62 6.86
CA PHE A 162 -21.50 17.88 8.03
C PHE A 162 -20.13 18.35 8.52
N GLY A 163 -19.55 19.35 7.83
CA GLY A 163 -18.24 19.92 8.14
C GLY A 163 -17.07 19.12 7.58
N HIS A 164 -15.90 19.76 7.53
CA HIS A 164 -14.68 19.20 6.92
C HIS A 164 -14.25 17.87 7.52
N LYS A 165 -14.54 17.60 8.79
CA LYS A 165 -14.23 16.29 9.42
C LYS A 165 -14.96 15.13 8.78
N ALA A 166 -16.17 15.34 8.27
CA ALA A 166 -16.91 14.30 7.54
C ALA A 166 -16.27 14.06 6.16
N GLY A 167 -15.91 15.12 5.43
CA GLY A 167 -15.15 14.99 4.18
C GLY A 167 -13.80 14.31 4.35
N ASP A 168 -13.09 14.64 5.43
CA ASP A 168 -11.81 13.98 5.76
C ASP A 168 -11.98 12.47 5.98
N ARG A 169 -13.07 12.03 6.62
CA ARG A 169 -13.36 10.59 6.79
C ARG A 169 -13.64 9.91 5.45
N ALA A 170 -14.41 10.56 4.57
CA ALA A 170 -14.69 10.03 3.23
C ALA A 170 -13.39 9.88 2.42
N LEU A 171 -12.54 10.89 2.43
CA LEU A 171 -11.24 10.88 1.75
C LEU A 171 -10.30 9.82 2.32
N LYS A 172 -10.27 9.66 3.65
CA LYS A 172 -9.45 8.64 4.31
C LYS A 172 -9.92 7.23 3.97
N LEU A 173 -11.24 7.00 3.96
CA LEU A 173 -11.82 5.72 3.51
C LEU A 173 -11.39 5.41 2.08
N LEU A 174 -11.56 6.35 1.15
CA LEU A 174 -11.16 6.17 -0.24
C LEU A 174 -9.65 5.94 -0.37
N GLY A 175 -8.83 6.70 0.35
CA GLY A 175 -7.37 6.55 0.35
C GLY A 175 -6.92 5.16 0.76
N ASN A 176 -7.53 4.57 1.78
CA ASN A 176 -7.25 3.20 2.22
C ASN A 176 -7.62 2.17 1.13
N LEU A 177 -8.79 2.32 0.52
CA LEU A 177 -9.25 1.42 -0.54
C LEU A 177 -8.38 1.53 -1.80
N ILE A 178 -7.94 2.74 -2.15
CA ILE A 178 -6.98 2.94 -3.26
C ILE A 178 -5.65 2.26 -2.93
N ALA A 179 -5.11 2.41 -1.73
CA ALA A 179 -3.88 1.75 -1.32
C ALA A 179 -3.96 0.23 -1.47
N ASP A 180 -5.12 -0.36 -1.12
CA ASP A 180 -5.37 -1.80 -1.26
C ASP A 180 -5.37 -2.24 -2.74
N VAL A 181 -6.16 -1.58 -3.61
CA VAL A 181 -6.28 -2.00 -5.02
C VAL A 181 -5.04 -1.67 -5.85
N THR A 182 -4.25 -0.68 -5.43
CA THR A 182 -2.98 -0.32 -6.08
C THR A 182 -1.76 -1.00 -5.44
N TYR A 183 -1.97 -2.06 -4.66
CA TYR A 183 -0.85 -2.83 -4.13
C TYR A 183 0.05 -3.37 -5.27
N GLY A 184 1.36 -3.03 -5.21
CA GLY A 184 2.29 -3.32 -6.32
C GLY A 184 2.19 -2.38 -7.53
N HIS A 185 1.35 -1.36 -7.47
CA HIS A 185 1.10 -0.34 -8.48
C HIS A 185 1.23 1.06 -7.85
N VAL A 186 0.75 2.10 -8.50
CA VAL A 186 0.86 3.49 -8.00
C VAL A 186 -0.52 4.08 -7.75
N GLY A 187 -0.73 4.62 -6.54
CA GLY A 187 -1.90 5.42 -6.18
C GLY A 187 -1.48 6.78 -5.65
N CYS A 188 -2.10 7.84 -6.16
CA CYS A 188 -1.75 9.23 -5.82
C CYS A 188 -3.01 10.05 -5.55
N ARG A 189 -2.90 11.01 -4.61
CA ARG A 189 -3.87 12.09 -4.47
C ARG A 189 -3.34 13.34 -5.18
N PHE A 190 -4.08 13.81 -6.18
CA PHE A 190 -3.69 14.97 -6.99
C PHE A 190 -4.15 16.29 -6.38
N GLY A 191 -5.26 16.30 -5.64
CA GLY A 191 -5.77 17.46 -4.94
C GLY A 191 -7.21 17.23 -4.52
N GLY A 192 -7.70 17.94 -3.53
CA GLY A 192 -9.11 17.90 -3.14
C GLY A 192 -9.72 16.51 -3.10
N ASP A 193 -10.54 16.22 -4.09
CA ASP A 193 -11.29 15.00 -4.39
C ASP A 193 -10.70 14.15 -5.53
N GLU A 194 -9.59 14.59 -6.16
CA GLU A 194 -8.98 13.99 -7.35
C GLU A 194 -7.86 13.00 -6.99
N PHE A 195 -7.89 11.82 -7.61
CA PHE A 195 -6.91 10.76 -7.47
C PHE A 195 -6.46 10.24 -8.84
N VAL A 196 -5.21 9.81 -8.91
CA VAL A 196 -4.65 9.17 -10.10
C VAL A 196 -4.02 7.84 -9.71
N LEU A 197 -4.39 6.78 -10.43
CA LEU A 197 -3.86 5.45 -10.23
C LEU A 197 -3.15 5.01 -11.51
N PHE A 198 -2.07 4.27 -11.37
CA PHE A 198 -1.40 3.66 -12.51
C PHE A 198 -1.15 2.19 -12.25
N PHE A 199 -1.70 1.35 -13.11
CA PHE A 199 -1.54 -0.10 -13.09
C PHE A 199 -0.60 -0.50 -14.22
N GLN A 200 0.58 -1.01 -13.88
CA GLN A 200 1.58 -1.47 -14.84
C GLN A 200 1.39 -2.93 -15.21
N ASN A 201 1.69 -3.28 -16.47
CA ASN A 201 1.66 -4.66 -16.98
C ASN A 201 0.30 -5.37 -16.79
N VAL A 202 -0.80 -4.64 -16.97
CA VAL A 202 -2.17 -5.13 -16.84
C VAL A 202 -2.94 -4.92 -18.15
N ASN A 203 -3.98 -5.72 -18.37
CA ASN A 203 -4.94 -5.51 -19.43
C ASN A 203 -6.16 -4.70 -18.95
N GLU A 204 -7.02 -4.28 -19.88
CA GLU A 204 -8.19 -3.45 -19.61
C GLU A 204 -9.21 -4.16 -18.69
N GLU A 205 -9.42 -5.48 -18.86
CA GLU A 205 -10.34 -6.28 -18.07
C GLU A 205 -9.89 -6.32 -16.59
N GLU A 206 -8.62 -6.60 -16.35
CA GLU A 206 -8.05 -6.64 -14.99
C GLU A 206 -8.19 -5.30 -14.25
N VAL A 207 -7.98 -4.17 -14.95
CA VAL A 207 -8.17 -2.85 -14.33
C VAL A 207 -9.63 -2.56 -14.08
N THR A 208 -10.50 -2.90 -15.03
CA THR A 208 -11.95 -2.74 -14.89
C THR A 208 -12.45 -3.48 -13.65
N ASP A 209 -12.01 -4.72 -13.44
CA ASP A 209 -12.37 -5.51 -12.27
C ASP A 209 -11.87 -4.89 -10.97
N LYS A 210 -10.63 -4.39 -10.94
CA LYS A 210 -10.06 -3.71 -9.77
C LYS A 210 -10.83 -2.42 -9.42
N ILE A 211 -11.20 -1.63 -10.42
CA ILE A 211 -11.99 -0.41 -10.21
C ILE A 211 -13.42 -0.73 -9.81
N ALA A 212 -14.04 -1.76 -10.39
CA ALA A 212 -15.36 -2.22 -9.98
C ALA A 212 -15.37 -2.69 -8.51
N MET A 213 -14.35 -3.44 -8.09
CA MET A 213 -14.16 -3.85 -6.70
C MET A 213 -13.97 -2.65 -5.75
N LEU A 214 -13.15 -1.66 -6.14
CA LEU A 214 -12.97 -0.41 -5.40
C LEU A 214 -14.31 0.29 -5.18
N PHE A 215 -15.12 0.44 -6.24
CA PHE A 215 -16.41 1.10 -6.18
C PHE A 215 -17.41 0.34 -5.31
N GLN A 216 -17.43 -0.98 -5.40
CA GLN A 216 -18.27 -1.83 -4.58
C GLN A 216 -17.90 -1.68 -3.09
N ARG A 217 -16.63 -1.84 -2.73
CA ARG A 217 -16.16 -1.69 -1.35
C ARG A 217 -16.45 -0.29 -0.81
N PHE A 218 -16.17 0.75 -1.58
CA PHE A 218 -16.47 2.13 -1.16
C PHE A 218 -17.96 2.33 -0.90
N ARG A 219 -18.84 1.75 -1.73
CA ARG A 219 -20.29 1.79 -1.54
C ARG A 219 -20.72 1.08 -0.27
N GLU A 220 -20.16 -0.08 0.01
CA GLU A 220 -20.46 -0.87 1.21
C GLU A 220 -19.97 -0.19 2.48
N ASP A 221 -18.71 0.23 2.50
CA ASP A 221 -18.07 0.79 3.69
C ASP A 221 -18.65 2.16 4.10
N LYS A 222 -19.00 3.02 3.14
CA LYS A 222 -19.60 4.33 3.43
C LYS A 222 -21.01 4.24 4.05
N GLU A 223 -21.73 3.13 3.87
CA GLU A 223 -23.08 2.95 4.46
C GLU A 223 -23.04 2.94 6.00
N ALA A 224 -21.90 2.59 6.61
CA ALA A 224 -21.73 2.61 8.05
C ALA A 224 -21.68 4.04 8.64
N ASP A 225 -21.37 5.05 7.82
CA ASP A 225 -21.30 6.46 8.24
C ASP A 225 -22.35 7.31 7.51
N ALA A 226 -23.41 7.67 8.25
CA ALA A 226 -24.57 8.41 7.71
C ALA A 226 -24.17 9.77 7.08
N GLU A 227 -23.09 10.40 7.52
CA GLU A 227 -22.66 11.73 7.05
C GLU A 227 -21.97 11.65 5.68
N ILE A 228 -21.39 10.49 5.31
CA ILE A 228 -20.69 10.34 4.04
C ILE A 228 -21.43 9.47 3.01
N ARG A 229 -22.63 8.99 3.32
CA ARG A 229 -23.44 8.13 2.42
C ARG A 229 -23.68 8.73 1.04
N CYS A 230 -23.74 10.06 0.93
CA CYS A 230 -23.97 10.72 -0.36
C CYS A 230 -22.70 10.81 -1.24
N ALA A 231 -21.53 10.41 -0.73
CA ALA A 231 -20.34 10.29 -1.56
C ALA A 231 -20.53 9.25 -2.65
N SER A 232 -20.03 9.51 -3.84
CA SER A 232 -19.91 8.54 -4.92
C SER A 232 -18.54 8.70 -5.60
N LEU A 233 -18.22 7.79 -6.47
CA LEU A 233 -16.97 7.82 -7.21
C LEU A 233 -17.27 7.84 -8.70
N SER A 234 -16.46 8.60 -9.43
CA SER A 234 -16.42 8.61 -10.89
C SER A 234 -15.01 8.27 -11.32
N ALA A 235 -14.83 7.48 -12.38
CA ALA A 235 -13.51 7.12 -12.90
C ALA A 235 -13.49 7.08 -14.42
N GLY A 236 -12.40 7.58 -15.00
CA GLY A 236 -12.07 7.43 -16.39
C GLY A 236 -10.73 6.73 -16.55
N MET A 237 -10.59 5.91 -17.59
CA MET A 237 -9.41 5.08 -17.81
C MET A 237 -8.78 5.36 -19.16
N CYS A 238 -7.45 5.27 -19.25
CA CYS A 238 -6.67 5.34 -20.46
C CYS A 238 -5.62 4.23 -20.48
N MET A 239 -5.74 3.29 -21.42
CA MET A 239 -4.67 2.30 -21.65
C MET A 239 -3.44 2.99 -22.20
N THR A 240 -2.27 2.60 -21.72
CA THR A 240 -0.98 3.21 -22.06
C THR A 240 -0.03 2.21 -22.69
N SER A 241 0.82 2.71 -23.59
CA SER A 241 1.92 1.98 -24.22
C SER A 241 3.25 2.67 -23.91
N PRO A 242 4.39 1.95 -23.90
CA PRO A 242 5.69 2.58 -23.76
C PRO A 242 5.91 3.69 -24.77
N GLY A 243 6.28 4.88 -24.28
CA GLY A 243 6.45 6.09 -25.07
C GLY A 243 5.27 7.07 -25.04
N ASP A 244 4.12 6.68 -24.50
CA ASP A 244 3.03 7.62 -24.24
C ASP A 244 3.45 8.62 -23.15
N THR A 245 2.91 9.86 -23.25
CA THR A 245 3.19 10.89 -22.23
C THR A 245 2.12 10.86 -21.15
N PHE A 246 2.54 11.10 -19.91
CA PHE A 246 1.62 11.22 -18.77
C PHE A 246 0.51 12.23 -19.06
N GLU A 247 0.85 13.42 -19.56
CA GLU A 247 -0.10 14.49 -19.82
C GLU A 247 -1.19 14.07 -20.83
N SER A 248 -0.82 13.37 -21.91
CA SER A 248 -1.78 12.89 -22.91
C SER A 248 -2.73 11.85 -22.32
N CYS A 249 -2.22 10.87 -21.57
CA CYS A 249 -3.02 9.82 -20.97
C CYS A 249 -3.91 10.36 -19.84
N TYR A 250 -3.40 11.30 -19.05
CA TYR A 250 -4.16 11.99 -18.01
C TYR A 250 -5.37 12.73 -18.62
N LEU A 251 -5.15 13.52 -19.66
CA LEU A 251 -6.24 14.23 -20.35
C LEU A 251 -7.27 13.28 -20.97
N ASN A 252 -6.84 12.11 -21.45
CA ASN A 252 -7.76 11.12 -22.02
C ASN A 252 -8.57 10.43 -20.93
N ALA A 253 -7.95 10.08 -19.81
CA ALA A 253 -8.64 9.51 -18.65
C ALA A 253 -9.63 10.51 -18.02
N ASP A 254 -9.24 11.78 -17.87
CA ASP A 254 -10.12 12.85 -17.40
C ASP A 254 -11.34 13.03 -18.32
N LYS A 255 -11.15 13.06 -19.64
CA LYS A 255 -12.27 13.13 -20.58
C LYS A 255 -13.21 11.92 -20.49
N ALA A 256 -12.66 10.72 -20.29
CA ALA A 256 -13.45 9.49 -20.17
C ALA A 256 -14.38 9.51 -18.95
N LEU A 257 -14.11 10.33 -17.95
CA LEU A 257 -14.96 10.51 -16.78
C LEU A 257 -16.33 11.11 -17.08
N TYR A 258 -16.47 11.85 -18.22
CA TYR A 258 -17.69 12.56 -18.60
C TYR A 258 -18.55 11.80 -19.64
N TYR A 259 -18.17 10.58 -20.02
CA TYR A 259 -18.93 9.72 -20.92
C TYR A 259 -19.53 8.50 -20.23
#